data_40192cea4fcffe9bcde5f6d15cab2e63
#
_entry.id   40192cea4fcffe9bcde5f6d15cab2e63
#
_cell.length_a   1.000
_cell.length_b   1.000
_cell.length_c   1.000
_cell.angle_alpha   90.00
_cell.angle_beta   90.00
_cell.angle_gamma   90.00
#
_symmetry.space_group_name_H-M   'P 1'
#
loop_
_entity.id
_entity.type
_entity.pdbx_description
1 polymer ?
#
loop_
_entity_poly.entity_id
_entity_poly.type
_entity_poly.pdbx_seq_one_letter_code
_entity_poly.pdbx_strand_id
1 'polypeptide(L)'
;MKDLQAIRGARLLREWIAQGEHQTQDFKFAISDARKIARSLSAFANRDGGRLLIGVKDNGVIAGVRNEEDIYVVEQAAERYCRPAQQVSFKAYRIEGNIHVIVASIEASPEKPVYAIEPDGSSRAYYRIADENIHAHPLMVRAWQMRNDDSSATFTLQGPHTAVLDYIASHPGIDDTRRIALDLHIAVATAEDAIASLAAMELVKFDYQGGHFMISLSEPQV
;
A
#
# COMPACT_ATOMS: atom_id res chain seq x y z
N MET A 1 -27.76 -9.20 2.64
CA MET A 1 -27.25 -10.08 1.58
C MET A 1 -27.08 -9.20 0.35
N LYS A 2 -25.84 -8.90 -0.06
CA LYS A 2 -25.61 -8.27 -1.36
C LYS A 2 -25.80 -9.38 -2.38
N ASP A 3 -26.86 -9.34 -3.18
CA ASP A 3 -27.08 -10.24 -4.32
C ASP A 3 -25.99 -9.96 -5.37
N LEU A 4 -24.79 -10.51 -5.15
CA LEU A 4 -23.73 -10.47 -6.13
C LEU A 4 -24.10 -11.43 -7.26
N GLN A 5 -24.66 -10.89 -8.34
CA GLN A 5 -24.89 -11.68 -9.54
C GLN A 5 -23.53 -12.08 -10.14
N ALA A 6 -23.30 -13.39 -10.16
CA ALA A 6 -22.08 -13.93 -10.74
C ALA A 6 -22.05 -13.70 -12.26
N ILE A 7 -21.03 -12.97 -12.71
CA ILE A 7 -20.81 -12.68 -14.12
C ILE A 7 -19.97 -13.79 -14.78
N ARG A 8 -20.19 -13.99 -16.10
CA ARG A 8 -19.33 -14.87 -16.89
C ARG A 8 -17.99 -14.18 -17.12
N GLY A 9 -16.91 -14.72 -16.58
CA GLY A 9 -15.58 -14.09 -16.67
C GLY A 9 -14.43 -15.04 -16.44
N ALA A 10 -14.66 -16.35 -16.67
CA ALA A 10 -13.64 -17.39 -16.44
C ALA A 10 -12.32 -17.10 -17.16
N ARG A 11 -12.35 -16.56 -18.40
CA ARG A 11 -11.15 -16.23 -19.17
C ARG A 11 -10.35 -15.12 -18.48
N LEU A 12 -10.99 -13.99 -18.18
CA LEU A 12 -10.34 -12.84 -17.51
C LEU A 12 -9.75 -13.24 -16.17
N LEU A 13 -10.49 -14.03 -15.38
CA LEU A 13 -10.00 -14.49 -14.09
C LEU A 13 -8.79 -15.43 -14.24
N ARG A 14 -8.79 -16.33 -15.22
CA ARG A 14 -7.64 -17.19 -15.50
C ARG A 14 -6.42 -16.39 -15.96
N GLU A 15 -6.62 -15.33 -16.75
CA GLU A 15 -5.55 -14.40 -17.15
C GLU A 15 -4.95 -13.68 -15.92
N TRP A 16 -5.78 -13.25 -14.97
CA TRP A 16 -5.28 -12.67 -13.72
C TRP A 16 -4.54 -13.69 -12.86
N ILE A 17 -5.09 -14.87 -12.67
CA ILE A 17 -4.44 -15.93 -11.88
C ILE A 17 -3.10 -16.34 -12.51
N ALA A 18 -2.99 -16.37 -13.83
CA ALA A 18 -1.75 -16.69 -14.52
C ALA A 18 -0.63 -15.66 -14.30
N GLN A 19 -0.97 -14.42 -13.90
CA GLN A 19 -0.01 -13.39 -13.51
C GLN A 19 0.60 -13.64 -12.13
N GLY A 20 0.00 -14.50 -11.31
CA GLY A 20 0.42 -14.73 -9.93
C GLY A 20 0.06 -13.58 -8.99
N GLU A 21 0.56 -13.66 -7.77
CA GLU A 21 0.53 -12.55 -6.82
C GLU A 21 1.56 -11.51 -7.21
N HIS A 22 1.21 -10.24 -7.06
CA HIS A 22 2.08 -9.12 -7.41
C HIS A 22 1.59 -7.84 -6.71
N GLN A 23 2.17 -6.71 -7.06
CA GLN A 23 1.94 -5.42 -6.40
C GLN A 23 0.47 -5.01 -6.28
N THR A 24 -0.38 -5.37 -7.24
CA THR A 24 -1.80 -5.01 -7.26
C THR A 24 -2.72 -6.23 -7.22
N GLN A 25 -2.20 -7.42 -6.87
CA GLN A 25 -2.97 -8.65 -6.81
C GLN A 25 -2.50 -9.58 -5.70
N ASP A 26 -3.44 -10.15 -4.97
CA ASP A 26 -3.16 -11.09 -3.88
C ASP A 26 -4.23 -12.19 -3.86
N PHE A 27 -3.84 -13.45 -3.56
CA PHE A 27 -4.74 -14.60 -3.53
C PHE A 27 -5.14 -14.92 -2.10
N LYS A 28 -6.39 -15.28 -1.90
CA LYS A 28 -6.89 -15.72 -0.60
C LYS A 28 -7.79 -16.94 -0.79
N PHE A 29 -7.32 -18.09 -0.30
CA PHE A 29 -8.12 -19.33 -0.36
C PHE A 29 -9.37 -19.22 0.50
N ALA A 30 -9.24 -18.68 1.71
CA ALA A 30 -10.32 -18.41 2.65
C ALA A 30 -9.92 -17.23 3.56
N ILE A 31 -10.89 -16.48 4.02
CA ILE A 31 -10.68 -15.31 4.87
C ILE A 31 -11.35 -15.53 6.22
N SER A 32 -10.57 -15.50 7.30
CA SER A 32 -11.08 -15.65 8.66
C SER A 32 -10.66 -14.53 9.62
N ASP A 33 -9.73 -13.67 9.19
CA ASP A 33 -9.13 -12.64 10.04
C ASP A 33 -9.18 -11.28 9.34
N ALA A 34 -10.12 -10.44 9.77
CA ALA A 34 -10.32 -9.11 9.21
C ALA A 34 -9.10 -8.18 9.40
N ARG A 35 -8.31 -8.35 10.49
CA ARG A 35 -7.11 -7.53 10.70
C ARG A 35 -6.00 -7.88 9.71
N LYS A 36 -5.82 -9.16 9.39
CA LYS A 36 -4.87 -9.56 8.33
C LYS A 36 -5.27 -8.99 6.98
N ILE A 37 -6.57 -9.00 6.66
CA ILE A 37 -7.07 -8.37 5.44
C ILE A 37 -6.86 -6.86 5.47
N ALA A 38 -7.07 -6.18 6.60
CA ALA A 38 -6.82 -4.76 6.73
C ALA A 38 -5.37 -4.37 6.40
N ARG A 39 -4.39 -5.22 6.71
CA ARG A 39 -2.99 -5.01 6.29
C ARG A 39 -2.84 -5.00 4.78
N SER A 40 -3.47 -5.96 4.08
CA SER A 40 -3.45 -6.01 2.61
C SER A 40 -4.18 -4.80 2.00
N LEU A 41 -5.34 -4.43 2.56
CA LEU A 41 -6.08 -3.24 2.10
C LEU A 41 -5.28 -1.96 2.34
N SER A 42 -4.65 -1.80 3.51
CA SER A 42 -3.73 -0.69 3.80
C SER A 42 -2.59 -0.64 2.79
N ALA A 43 -1.94 -1.79 2.52
CA ALA A 43 -0.81 -1.86 1.61
C ALA A 43 -1.19 -1.48 0.17
N PHE A 44 -2.34 -1.93 -0.31
CA PHE A 44 -2.88 -1.56 -1.61
C PHE A 44 -3.28 -0.08 -1.67
N ALA A 45 -4.06 0.40 -0.69
CA ALA A 45 -4.53 1.78 -0.64
C ALA A 45 -3.37 2.79 -0.56
N ASN A 46 -2.30 2.45 0.13
CA ASN A 46 -1.12 3.30 0.25
C ASN A 46 -0.24 3.30 -1.00
N ARG A 47 -0.51 2.44 -1.98
CA ARG A 47 0.27 2.38 -3.22
C ARG A 47 -0.61 2.58 -4.45
N ASP A 48 -0.84 1.56 -5.22
CA ASP A 48 -1.48 1.63 -6.56
C ASP A 48 -2.91 1.09 -6.56
N GLY A 49 -3.48 0.81 -5.38
CA GLY A 49 -4.68 0.01 -5.26
C GLY A 49 -4.38 -1.45 -5.52
N GLY A 50 -5.44 -2.26 -5.64
CA GLY A 50 -5.26 -3.67 -5.91
C GLY A 50 -6.53 -4.49 -5.75
N ARG A 51 -6.38 -5.81 -5.85
CA ARG A 51 -7.47 -6.77 -5.74
C ARG A 51 -7.08 -8.02 -4.96
N LEU A 52 -8.02 -8.53 -4.19
CA LEU A 52 -7.96 -9.84 -3.57
C LEU A 52 -8.80 -10.81 -4.40
N LEU A 53 -8.21 -11.92 -4.84
CA LEU A 53 -8.92 -13.02 -5.50
C LEU A 53 -9.25 -14.08 -4.45
N ILE A 54 -10.51 -14.07 -3.98
CA ILE A 54 -10.99 -14.92 -2.89
C ILE A 54 -11.53 -16.22 -3.47
N GLY A 55 -11.06 -17.34 -2.94
CA GLY A 55 -11.31 -18.68 -3.47
C GLY A 55 -10.19 -19.20 -4.38
N VAL A 56 -9.03 -18.51 -4.38
CA VAL A 56 -7.82 -18.92 -5.10
C VAL A 56 -6.72 -19.20 -4.07
N LYS A 57 -6.01 -20.31 -4.25
CA LYS A 57 -4.84 -20.67 -3.42
C LYS A 57 -3.60 -19.94 -3.91
N ASP A 58 -2.58 -19.80 -3.08
CA ASP A 58 -1.30 -19.13 -3.39
C ASP A 58 -0.61 -19.72 -4.64
N ASN A 59 -0.84 -21.00 -4.94
CA ASN A 59 -0.33 -21.67 -6.14
C ASN A 59 -1.22 -21.47 -7.39
N GLY A 60 -2.22 -20.59 -7.34
CA GLY A 60 -3.13 -20.29 -8.44
C GLY A 60 -4.27 -21.30 -8.63
N VAL A 61 -4.36 -22.34 -7.81
CA VAL A 61 -5.45 -23.32 -7.92
C VAL A 61 -6.78 -22.70 -7.49
N ILE A 62 -7.77 -22.74 -8.36
CA ILE A 62 -9.12 -22.25 -8.09
C ILE A 62 -9.86 -23.29 -7.24
N ALA A 63 -10.13 -22.93 -6.00
CA ALA A 63 -10.92 -23.75 -5.08
C ALA A 63 -12.38 -23.27 -5.00
N GLY A 64 -12.61 -22.02 -5.33
CA GLY A 64 -13.90 -21.35 -5.17
C GLY A 64 -14.20 -20.93 -3.74
N VAL A 65 -15.14 -20.00 -3.59
CA VAL A 65 -15.66 -19.58 -2.28
C VAL A 65 -16.72 -20.56 -1.82
N ARG A 66 -16.77 -20.86 -0.52
CA ARG A 66 -17.75 -21.79 0.08
C ARG A 66 -19.05 -21.08 0.42
N ASN A 67 -18.96 -19.82 0.83
CA ASN A 67 -20.09 -18.97 1.19
C ASN A 67 -19.70 -17.49 0.99
N GLU A 68 -20.63 -16.58 1.21
CA GLU A 68 -20.41 -15.15 1.08
C GLU A 68 -19.84 -14.51 2.38
N GLU A 69 -19.53 -15.30 3.41
CA GLU A 69 -19.01 -14.78 4.69
C GLU A 69 -17.67 -14.06 4.50
N ASP A 70 -16.86 -14.51 3.54
CA ASP A 70 -15.58 -13.85 3.21
C ASP A 70 -15.78 -12.38 2.82
N ILE A 71 -16.90 -12.02 2.18
CA ILE A 71 -17.23 -10.62 1.83
C ILE A 71 -17.38 -9.78 3.09
N TYR A 72 -18.13 -10.28 4.08
CA TYR A 72 -18.33 -9.56 5.34
C TYR A 72 -17.03 -9.34 6.10
N VAL A 73 -16.11 -10.31 6.04
CA VAL A 73 -14.79 -10.16 6.68
C VAL A 73 -13.98 -9.08 5.99
N VAL A 74 -14.02 -8.98 4.64
CA VAL A 74 -13.35 -7.90 3.91
C VAL A 74 -14.01 -6.54 4.17
N GLU A 75 -15.33 -6.46 4.18
CA GLU A 75 -16.07 -5.24 4.54
C GLU A 75 -15.71 -4.79 5.96
N GLN A 76 -15.71 -5.71 6.91
CA GLN A 76 -15.28 -5.43 8.29
C GLN A 76 -13.83 -4.94 8.35
N ALA A 77 -12.93 -5.52 7.57
CA ALA A 77 -11.55 -5.09 7.49
C ALA A 77 -11.44 -3.64 7.00
N ALA A 78 -12.15 -3.31 5.94
CA ALA A 78 -12.14 -1.99 5.33
C ALA A 78 -12.76 -0.91 6.22
N GLU A 79 -13.91 -1.21 6.85
CA GLU A 79 -14.66 -0.24 7.64
C GLU A 79 -14.14 -0.08 9.06
N ARG A 80 -13.78 -1.19 9.73
CA ARG A 80 -13.45 -1.20 11.16
C ARG A 80 -11.96 -1.23 11.45
N TYR A 81 -11.16 -1.84 10.55
CA TYR A 81 -9.75 -2.04 10.79
C TYR A 81 -8.83 -1.26 9.85
N CYS A 82 -9.38 -0.45 8.92
CA CYS A 82 -8.64 0.58 8.20
C CYS A 82 -8.92 1.98 8.77
N ARG A 83 -7.92 2.85 8.78
CA ARG A 83 -8.05 4.28 9.15
C ARG A 83 -7.25 5.14 8.17
N PRO A 84 -7.92 6.03 7.42
CA PRO A 84 -9.39 6.16 7.31
C PRO A 84 -10.04 4.89 6.77
N ALA A 85 -11.35 4.72 7.00
CA ALA A 85 -12.11 3.60 6.48
C ALA A 85 -12.05 3.58 4.95
N GLN A 86 -11.96 2.39 4.37
CA GLN A 86 -11.79 2.22 2.94
C GLN A 86 -13.06 1.68 2.28
N GLN A 87 -13.20 1.96 0.98
CA GLN A 87 -14.28 1.38 0.18
C GLN A 87 -13.72 0.22 -0.65
N VAL A 88 -14.43 -0.91 -0.61
CA VAL A 88 -14.07 -2.10 -1.40
C VAL A 88 -15.23 -2.47 -2.30
N SER A 89 -14.95 -2.69 -3.57
CA SER A 89 -15.93 -3.18 -4.54
C SER A 89 -15.79 -4.69 -4.73
N PHE A 90 -16.92 -5.38 -4.91
CA PHE A 90 -16.94 -6.83 -5.08
C PHE A 90 -17.54 -7.23 -6.41
N LYS A 91 -16.92 -8.23 -7.05
CA LYS A 91 -17.48 -8.92 -8.23
C LYS A 91 -17.33 -10.42 -8.06
N ALA A 92 -18.42 -11.17 -8.29
CA ALA A 92 -18.36 -12.62 -8.30
C ALA A 92 -18.19 -13.13 -9.74
N TYR A 93 -17.24 -14.02 -9.95
CA TYR A 93 -16.98 -14.65 -11.24
C TYR A 93 -17.32 -16.14 -11.17
N ARG A 94 -18.19 -16.60 -12.05
CA ARG A 94 -18.48 -18.03 -12.22
C ARG A 94 -17.45 -18.64 -13.17
N ILE A 95 -16.81 -19.73 -12.73
CA ILE A 95 -15.79 -20.42 -13.51
C ILE A 95 -16.38 -21.60 -14.26
N GLU A 96 -16.71 -22.67 -13.54
CA GLU A 96 -17.31 -23.89 -14.08
C GLU A 96 -18.32 -24.43 -13.07
N GLY A 97 -19.45 -24.91 -13.55
CA GLY A 97 -20.52 -25.43 -12.68
C GLY A 97 -20.96 -24.37 -11.66
N ASN A 98 -20.81 -24.67 -10.39
CA ASN A 98 -21.15 -23.78 -9.27
C ASN A 98 -19.92 -23.20 -8.54
N ILE A 99 -18.75 -23.24 -9.17
CA ILE A 99 -17.53 -22.68 -8.60
C ILE A 99 -17.49 -21.17 -8.87
N HIS A 100 -17.39 -20.38 -7.80
CA HIS A 100 -17.30 -18.93 -7.87
C HIS A 100 -16.01 -18.44 -7.21
N VAL A 101 -15.44 -17.39 -7.78
CA VAL A 101 -14.35 -16.61 -7.18
C VAL A 101 -14.85 -15.18 -6.97
N ILE A 102 -14.61 -14.64 -5.80
CA ILE A 102 -14.94 -13.25 -5.49
C ILE A 102 -13.68 -12.40 -5.67
N VAL A 103 -13.81 -11.32 -6.42
CA VAL A 103 -12.76 -10.31 -6.57
C VAL A 103 -13.17 -9.11 -5.75
N ALA A 104 -12.40 -8.81 -4.70
CA ALA A 104 -12.53 -7.62 -3.89
C ALA A 104 -11.48 -6.60 -4.35
N SER A 105 -11.91 -5.45 -4.86
CA SER A 105 -11.02 -4.41 -5.41
C SER A 105 -11.04 -3.16 -4.56
N ILE A 106 -9.87 -2.59 -4.33
CA ILE A 106 -9.65 -1.34 -3.63
C ILE A 106 -8.82 -0.40 -4.50
N GLU A 107 -9.22 0.85 -4.58
CA GLU A 107 -8.46 1.89 -5.27
C GLU A 107 -7.31 2.42 -4.41
N ALA A 108 -6.31 3.05 -5.04
CA ALA A 108 -5.33 3.83 -4.30
C ALA A 108 -6.04 4.96 -3.55
N SER A 109 -5.75 5.10 -2.26
CA SER A 109 -6.38 6.16 -1.46
C SER A 109 -5.82 7.52 -1.85
N PRO A 110 -6.67 8.53 -2.09
CA PRO A 110 -6.22 9.91 -2.22
C PRO A 110 -5.69 10.46 -0.88
N GLU A 111 -6.21 9.95 0.24
CA GLU A 111 -5.79 10.32 1.59
C GLU A 111 -4.89 9.23 2.17
N LYS A 112 -3.58 9.45 2.09
CA LYS A 112 -2.56 8.59 2.71
C LYS A 112 -2.00 9.30 3.95
N PRO A 113 -1.59 8.57 4.98
CA PRO A 113 -1.51 7.11 5.08
C PRO A 113 -2.84 6.44 5.46
N VAL A 114 -3.12 5.29 4.88
CA VAL A 114 -4.14 4.37 5.36
C VAL A 114 -3.49 3.40 6.34
N TYR A 115 -3.96 3.39 7.57
CA TYR A 115 -3.46 2.49 8.62
C TYR A 115 -4.32 1.24 8.73
N ALA A 116 -3.70 0.11 9.07
CA ALA A 116 -4.36 -1.06 9.62
C ALA A 116 -4.28 -1.04 11.15
N ILE A 117 -5.39 -1.41 11.83
CA ILE A 117 -5.44 -1.53 13.28
C ILE A 117 -4.99 -2.94 13.68
N GLU A 118 -3.88 -3.00 14.40
CA GLU A 118 -3.29 -4.24 14.89
C GLU A 118 -4.05 -4.84 16.08
N PRO A 119 -3.81 -6.13 16.43
CA PRO A 119 -4.44 -6.77 17.58
C PRO A 119 -4.17 -6.09 18.92
N ASP A 120 -3.03 -5.43 19.08
CA ASP A 120 -2.65 -4.64 20.25
C ASP A 120 -3.29 -3.25 20.31
N GLY A 121 -4.11 -2.90 19.30
CA GLY A 121 -4.73 -1.59 19.15
C GLY A 121 -3.85 -0.52 18.51
N SER A 122 -2.59 -0.82 18.21
CA SER A 122 -1.73 0.10 17.47
C SER A 122 -2.19 0.25 16.01
N SER A 123 -1.82 1.38 15.40
CA SER A 123 -2.10 1.65 13.99
C SER A 123 -0.80 1.62 13.19
N ARG A 124 -0.76 0.83 12.12
CA ARG A 124 0.42 0.68 11.27
C ARG A 124 0.06 0.88 9.80
N ALA A 125 0.82 1.70 9.10
CA ALA A 125 0.69 1.84 7.65
C ALA A 125 1.50 0.74 6.96
N TYR A 126 0.85 0.05 6.03
CA TYR A 126 1.50 -0.96 5.20
C TYR A 126 1.69 -0.44 3.78
N TYR A 127 2.70 -0.98 3.10
CA TYR A 127 3.05 -0.64 1.73
C TYR A 127 3.30 -1.92 0.94
N ARG A 128 2.71 -2.03 -0.25
CA ARG A 128 2.83 -3.25 -1.06
C ARG A 128 4.11 -3.22 -1.88
N ILE A 129 4.97 -4.21 -1.72
CA ILE A 129 6.16 -4.42 -2.54
C ILE A 129 6.06 -5.83 -3.13
N ALA A 130 5.99 -5.92 -4.45
CA ALA A 130 5.72 -7.18 -5.14
C ALA A 130 4.48 -7.89 -4.53
N ASP A 131 4.65 -9.04 -3.91
CA ASP A 131 3.62 -9.84 -3.24
C ASP A 131 3.61 -9.70 -1.70
N GLU A 132 4.42 -8.80 -1.14
CA GLU A 132 4.55 -8.62 0.31
C GLU A 132 3.91 -7.32 0.82
N ASN A 133 3.30 -7.39 2.00
CA ASN A 133 2.82 -6.24 2.76
C ASN A 133 3.88 -5.88 3.81
N ILE A 134 4.68 -4.88 3.55
CA ILE A 134 5.73 -4.41 4.48
C ILE A 134 5.24 -3.15 5.22
N HIS A 135 5.87 -2.83 6.35
CA HIS A 135 5.61 -1.56 7.02
C HIS A 135 6.11 -0.41 6.14
N ALA A 136 5.28 0.62 5.95
CA ALA A 136 5.72 1.83 5.27
C ALA A 136 6.85 2.51 6.06
N HIS A 137 7.82 3.11 5.35
CA HIS A 137 8.91 3.82 5.98
C HIS A 137 8.40 5.01 6.82
N PRO A 138 8.89 5.26 8.04
CA PRO A 138 8.36 6.32 8.90
C PRO A 138 8.36 7.71 8.24
N LEU A 139 9.40 8.05 7.50
CA LEU A 139 9.48 9.34 6.78
C LEU A 139 8.51 9.41 5.60
N MET A 140 8.21 8.28 4.94
CA MET A 140 7.14 8.18 3.93
C MET A 140 5.77 8.45 4.55
N VAL A 141 5.49 7.83 5.70
CA VAL A 141 4.25 8.07 6.45
C VAL A 141 4.12 9.53 6.83
N ARG A 142 5.22 10.12 7.33
CA ARG A 142 5.27 11.54 7.70
C ARG A 142 5.04 12.46 6.49
N ALA A 143 5.63 12.16 5.34
CA ALA A 143 5.40 12.91 4.11
C ALA A 143 3.93 12.90 3.67
N TRP A 144 3.25 11.75 3.79
CA TRP A 144 1.82 11.66 3.50
C TRP A 144 0.97 12.48 4.47
N GLN A 145 1.31 12.46 5.78
CA GLN A 145 0.63 13.28 6.79
C GLN A 145 0.79 14.77 6.47
N MET A 146 2.01 15.21 6.15
CA MET A 146 2.28 16.61 5.79
C MET A 146 1.47 17.07 4.57
N ARG A 147 1.22 16.21 3.60
CA ARG A 147 0.35 16.53 2.44
C ARG A 147 -1.10 16.72 2.84
N ASN A 148 -1.60 15.96 3.81
CA ASN A 148 -2.99 16.06 4.24
C ASN A 148 -3.23 17.31 5.11
N ASP A 149 -2.25 17.66 5.97
CA ASP A 149 -2.39 18.78 6.91
C ASP A 149 -2.36 20.13 6.20
N ASP A 150 -1.75 20.18 5.02
CA ASP A 150 -1.45 21.45 4.36
C ASP A 150 -1.65 21.42 2.83
N SER A 151 -2.89 21.16 2.41
CA SER A 151 -3.27 21.22 0.99
C SER A 151 -3.09 22.62 0.35
N SER A 152 -2.76 23.63 1.15
CA SER A 152 -2.53 25.03 0.74
C SER A 152 -1.13 25.57 1.10
N ALA A 153 -0.28 24.82 1.83
CA ALA A 153 1.04 25.31 2.19
C ALA A 153 1.97 25.41 1.00
N THR A 154 2.47 26.58 0.82
CA THR A 154 3.62 26.80 -0.05
C THR A 154 4.86 26.27 0.66
N PHE A 155 5.31 25.08 0.30
CA PHE A 155 6.58 24.56 0.79
C PHE A 155 7.72 25.44 0.31
N THR A 156 8.45 26.02 1.24
CA THR A 156 9.63 26.83 0.92
C THR A 156 10.88 26.00 1.19
N LEU A 157 11.68 25.78 0.14
CA LEU A 157 13.00 25.15 0.29
C LEU A 157 13.90 26.09 1.10
N GLN A 158 14.29 25.66 2.30
CA GLN A 158 15.25 26.34 3.15
C GLN A 158 16.63 25.67 3.03
N GLY A 159 17.66 26.26 3.59
CA GLY A 159 19.03 25.76 3.52
C GLY A 159 19.19 24.24 3.79
N PRO A 160 18.59 23.67 4.86
CA PRO A 160 18.67 22.23 5.12
C PRO A 160 18.03 21.38 4.02
N HIS A 161 16.89 21.80 3.43
CA HIS A 161 16.24 21.06 2.35
C HIS A 161 17.12 20.99 1.10
N THR A 162 17.72 22.11 0.71
CA THR A 162 18.61 22.15 -0.46
C THR A 162 19.86 21.29 -0.22
N ALA A 163 20.48 21.39 0.96
CA ALA A 163 21.65 20.59 1.29
C ALA A 163 21.37 19.08 1.28
N VAL A 164 20.21 18.67 1.84
CA VAL A 164 19.78 17.25 1.84
C VAL A 164 19.45 16.78 0.42
N LEU A 165 18.80 17.60 -0.39
CA LEU A 165 18.46 17.27 -1.78
C LEU A 165 19.73 17.05 -2.62
N ASP A 166 20.71 17.97 -2.50
CA ASP A 166 22.01 17.89 -3.19
C ASP A 166 22.80 16.66 -2.72
N TYR A 167 22.72 16.33 -1.43
CA TYR A 167 23.35 15.15 -0.88
C TYR A 167 22.75 13.87 -1.46
N ILE A 168 21.41 13.74 -1.50
CA ILE A 168 20.71 12.58 -2.08
C ILE A 168 21.03 12.48 -3.58
N ALA A 169 21.11 13.60 -4.31
CA ALA A 169 21.48 13.62 -5.72
C ALA A 169 22.87 13.04 -5.97
N SER A 170 23.82 13.32 -5.08
CA SER A 170 25.20 12.84 -5.17
C SER A 170 25.41 11.43 -4.59
N HIS A 171 24.47 10.92 -3.81
CA HIS A 171 24.51 9.61 -3.14
C HIS A 171 23.21 8.81 -3.41
N PRO A 172 22.97 8.40 -4.66
CA PRO A 172 21.75 7.71 -5.02
C PRO A 172 21.61 6.39 -4.24
N GLY A 173 20.42 6.13 -3.70
CA GLY A 173 20.13 4.92 -2.96
C GLY A 173 20.63 4.92 -1.52
N ILE A 174 20.77 6.09 -0.90
CA ILE A 174 21.10 6.18 0.54
C ILE A 174 19.94 5.68 1.40
N ASP A 175 20.27 4.88 2.42
CA ASP A 175 19.30 4.28 3.35
C ASP A 175 19.47 4.75 4.81
N ASP A 176 20.54 5.47 5.11
CA ASP A 176 20.88 5.93 6.47
C ASP A 176 20.77 7.46 6.61
N THR A 177 19.68 7.89 7.25
CA THR A 177 19.44 9.32 7.56
C THR A 177 20.48 9.89 8.54
N ARG A 178 21.07 9.06 9.41
CA ARG A 178 22.12 9.47 10.34
C ARG A 178 23.40 9.81 9.59
N ARG A 179 23.69 9.07 8.52
CA ARG A 179 24.82 9.35 7.65
C ARG A 179 24.66 10.72 6.98
N ILE A 180 23.48 11.02 6.44
CA ILE A 180 23.16 12.31 5.85
C ILE A 180 23.39 13.44 6.90
N ALA A 181 22.84 13.26 8.10
CA ALA A 181 22.97 14.24 9.18
C ALA A 181 24.43 14.49 9.57
N LEU A 182 25.23 13.43 9.67
CA LEU A 182 26.64 13.49 10.03
C LEU A 182 27.46 14.25 8.97
N ASP A 183 27.30 13.87 7.71
CA ASP A 183 28.09 14.43 6.60
C ASP A 183 27.72 15.91 6.33
N LEU A 184 26.46 16.29 6.58
CA LEU A 184 25.98 17.67 6.46
C LEU A 184 26.15 18.50 7.74
N HIS A 185 26.66 17.92 8.84
CA HIS A 185 26.81 18.57 10.15
C HIS A 185 25.51 19.19 10.69
N ILE A 186 24.37 18.51 10.50
CA ILE A 186 23.06 18.91 10.99
C ILE A 186 22.50 17.86 11.98
N ALA A 187 21.48 18.25 12.77
CA ALA A 187 20.80 17.29 13.63
C ALA A 187 20.05 16.22 12.81
N VAL A 188 19.98 14.98 13.31
CA VAL A 188 19.24 13.89 12.64
C VAL A 188 17.79 14.27 12.42
N ALA A 189 17.14 14.89 13.42
CA ALA A 189 15.77 15.38 13.28
C ALA A 189 15.61 16.38 12.13
N THR A 190 16.59 17.28 11.94
CA THR A 190 16.58 18.25 10.83
C THR A 190 16.70 17.55 9.47
N ALA A 191 17.54 16.51 9.36
CA ALA A 191 17.67 15.73 8.16
C ALA A 191 16.37 14.94 7.85
N GLU A 192 15.77 14.33 8.87
CA GLU A 192 14.49 13.60 8.75
C GLU A 192 13.35 14.54 8.35
N ASP A 193 13.26 15.74 8.94
CA ASP A 193 12.29 16.77 8.59
C ASP A 193 12.44 17.21 7.13
N ALA A 194 13.68 17.45 6.70
CA ALA A 194 13.97 17.83 5.32
C ALA A 194 13.60 16.72 4.34
N ILE A 195 13.94 15.46 4.62
CA ILE A 195 13.59 14.30 3.77
C ILE A 195 12.07 14.13 3.68
N ALA A 196 11.34 14.19 4.80
CA ALA A 196 9.89 14.08 4.80
C ALA A 196 9.23 15.22 4.00
N SER A 197 9.73 16.45 4.16
CA SER A 197 9.26 17.60 3.38
C SER A 197 9.54 17.44 1.88
N LEU A 198 10.76 17.03 1.50
CA LEU A 198 11.13 16.77 0.11
C LEU A 198 10.28 15.63 -0.50
N ALA A 199 9.97 14.60 0.28
CA ALA A 199 9.08 13.52 -0.14
C ALA A 199 7.62 14.00 -0.26
N ALA A 200 7.17 14.90 0.62
CA ALA A 200 5.86 15.53 0.51
C ALA A 200 5.74 16.38 -0.77
N MET A 201 6.82 17.00 -1.21
CA MET A 201 6.92 17.76 -2.47
C MET A 201 7.17 16.87 -3.70
N GLU A 202 7.25 15.54 -3.54
CA GLU A 202 7.60 14.58 -4.60
C GLU A 202 8.98 14.77 -5.24
N LEU A 203 9.90 15.45 -4.57
CA LEU A 203 11.28 15.63 -5.02
C LEU A 203 12.16 14.43 -4.71
N VAL A 204 11.83 13.68 -3.66
CA VAL A 204 12.47 12.40 -3.32
C VAL A 204 11.44 11.30 -3.16
N LYS A 205 11.87 10.07 -3.40
CA LYS A 205 11.05 8.85 -3.28
C LYS A 205 11.76 7.81 -2.42
N PHE A 206 10.98 6.83 -1.96
CA PHE A 206 11.47 5.68 -1.22
C PHE A 206 11.38 4.44 -2.11
N ASP A 207 12.51 3.93 -2.55
CA ASP A 207 12.62 2.67 -3.27
C ASP A 207 12.93 1.53 -2.28
N TYR A 208 12.49 0.31 -2.56
CA TYR A 208 12.73 -0.83 -1.69
C TYR A 208 13.59 -1.87 -2.39
N GLN A 209 14.77 -2.12 -1.86
CA GLN A 209 15.71 -3.11 -2.39
C GLN A 209 16.45 -3.79 -1.24
N GLY A 210 16.74 -5.08 -1.39
CA GLY A 210 17.53 -5.82 -0.43
C GLY A 210 16.93 -5.90 0.99
N GLY A 211 15.60 -5.73 1.13
CA GLY A 211 14.93 -5.81 2.43
C GLY A 211 14.82 -4.47 3.18
N HIS A 212 15.25 -3.35 2.60
CA HIS A 212 15.20 -2.03 3.22
C HIS A 212 14.83 -0.92 2.23
N PHE A 213 14.37 0.21 2.76
CA PHE A 213 14.06 1.38 1.95
C PHE A 213 15.32 2.20 1.68
N MET A 214 15.46 2.65 0.45
CA MET A 214 16.46 3.60 0.00
C MET A 214 15.81 4.90 -0.44
N ILE A 215 16.48 6.02 -0.23
CA ILE A 215 16.03 7.35 -0.60
C ILE A 215 16.73 7.74 -1.89
N SER A 216 15.95 8.17 -2.88
CA SER A 216 16.44 8.61 -4.18
C SER A 216 15.65 9.81 -4.68
N LEU A 217 16.19 10.50 -5.69
CA LEU A 217 15.45 11.56 -6.35
C LEU A 217 14.24 10.97 -7.09
N SER A 218 13.14 11.70 -7.09
CA SER A 218 12.02 11.40 -7.97
C SER A 218 12.38 11.72 -9.42
N GLU A 219 11.91 10.92 -10.36
CA GLU A 219 12.05 11.24 -11.77
C GLU A 219 11.15 12.43 -12.12
N PRO A 220 11.62 13.37 -12.96
CA PRO A 220 10.75 14.46 -13.39
C PRO A 220 9.51 13.89 -14.07
N GLN A 221 8.33 14.32 -13.65
CA GLN A 221 7.11 14.00 -14.39
C GLN A 221 7.18 14.73 -15.74
N VAL A 222 7.26 13.94 -16.82
CA VAL A 222 7.25 14.43 -18.21
C VAL A 222 5.82 14.70 -18.66
#